data_8130781ee348d1b2223cccaaba93183a
#
_entry.id   8130781ee348d1b2223cccaaba93183a
#
_cell.length_a   1.000
_cell.length_b   1.000
_cell.length_c   1.000
_cell.angle_alpha   90.00
_cell.angle_beta   90.00
_cell.angle_gamma   90.00
#
_symmetry.space_group_name_H-M   'P 1'
#
loop_
_entity.id
_entity.type
_entity.pdbx_description
1 polymer ?
#
loop_
_entity_poly.entity_id
_entity_poly.type
_entity_poly.pdbx_seq_one_letter_code
_entity_poly.pdbx_strand_id
1 'polypeptide(L)'
;SDFTSTSYAAHVFVIKQLYAFSSNDGFASNLGMQVFTAGGIQTGSSSYQYVHRSDTTNGVAATGQSTGASEIRINTPTQNGTNSHDNRYGAGYVWCYNLAPSKFSHFNIQYSYNKDQSVTGNYVSLTGMGLHEDATGVVGVRFKNDQGAVLRANIYLYGLEI
;
A
#
# COMPACT_ATOMS: atom_id res chain seq x y z
N SER A 1 7.21 -15.82 -9.10
CA SER A 1 7.24 -16.47 -7.78
C SER A 1 5.80 -16.74 -7.36
N ASP A 2 5.55 -17.96 -6.95
CA ASP A 2 4.24 -18.37 -6.49
C ASP A 2 4.04 -17.83 -5.06
N PHE A 3 2.99 -17.02 -4.86
CA PHE A 3 2.63 -16.46 -3.56
C PHE A 3 2.27 -17.55 -2.54
N THR A 4 1.93 -18.73 -3.01
CA THR A 4 1.54 -19.89 -2.18
C THR A 4 2.72 -20.77 -1.78
N SER A 5 3.94 -20.46 -2.23
CA SER A 5 5.11 -21.26 -1.92
C SER A 5 5.41 -21.23 -0.42
N THR A 6 5.38 -22.40 0.20
CA THR A 6 5.80 -22.58 1.61
C THR A 6 7.30 -22.44 1.81
N SER A 7 8.06 -22.25 0.72
CA SER A 7 9.52 -22.11 0.76
C SER A 7 10.01 -20.73 1.20
N TYR A 8 9.11 -19.75 1.32
CA TYR A 8 9.51 -18.39 1.67
C TYR A 8 8.94 -17.98 3.03
N ALA A 9 9.80 -17.45 3.88
CA ALA A 9 9.42 -16.88 5.18
C ALA A 9 8.66 -15.55 5.05
N ALA A 10 9.00 -14.80 4.02
CA ALA A 10 8.39 -13.52 3.72
C ALA A 10 8.43 -13.24 2.22
N HIS A 11 7.54 -12.37 1.80
CA HIS A 11 7.55 -11.81 0.46
C HIS A 11 7.71 -10.29 0.55
N VAL A 12 8.35 -9.69 -0.44
CA VAL A 12 8.47 -8.24 -0.51
C VAL A 12 8.05 -7.74 -1.90
N PHE A 13 7.12 -6.80 -1.90
CA PHE A 13 6.82 -5.99 -3.08
C PHE A 13 7.74 -4.78 -3.08
N VAL A 14 8.55 -4.66 -4.11
CA VAL A 14 9.37 -3.48 -4.38
C VAL A 14 8.63 -2.63 -5.39
N ILE A 15 8.18 -1.47 -4.94
CA ILE A 15 7.45 -0.49 -5.76
C ILE A 15 8.46 0.56 -6.21
N LYS A 16 8.82 0.57 -7.50
CA LYS A 16 9.80 1.54 -8.02
C LYS A 16 9.15 2.83 -8.49
N GLN A 17 8.02 2.70 -9.15
CA GLN A 17 7.29 3.85 -9.69
C GLN A 17 5.82 3.53 -9.57
N LEU A 18 5.13 4.24 -8.72
CA LEU A 18 3.69 4.12 -8.62
C LEU A 18 3.10 5.52 -8.68
N TYR A 19 2.21 5.73 -9.62
CA TYR A 19 1.46 6.96 -9.72
C TYR A 19 0.02 6.67 -10.13
N ALA A 20 -0.88 7.48 -9.62
CA ALA A 20 -2.27 7.47 -10.02
C ALA A 20 -2.47 8.49 -11.12
N PHE A 21 -2.98 8.06 -12.26
CA PHE A 21 -3.38 8.95 -13.33
C PHE A 21 -4.87 9.28 -13.16
N SER A 22 -5.17 10.54 -12.84
CA SER A 22 -6.52 11.09 -12.89
C SER A 22 -6.60 12.11 -14.01
N SER A 23 -7.65 12.05 -14.80
CA SER A 23 -7.93 13.06 -15.83
C SER A 23 -8.33 14.43 -15.23
N ASN A 24 -8.57 14.48 -13.92
CA ASN A 24 -8.94 15.70 -13.20
C ASN A 24 -7.80 16.10 -12.25
N ASP A 25 -7.09 17.16 -12.60
CA ASP A 25 -6.10 17.80 -11.75
C ASP A 25 -6.75 18.25 -10.44
N GLY A 26 -6.41 17.61 -9.34
CA GLY A 26 -6.82 18.08 -8.02
C GLY A 26 -7.39 17.06 -7.04
N PHE A 27 -7.61 15.81 -7.43
CA PHE A 27 -8.13 14.82 -6.49
C PHE A 27 -7.00 14.11 -5.71
N ALA A 28 -7.09 14.24 -4.41
CA ALA A 28 -6.35 13.41 -3.47
C ALA A 28 -6.82 11.96 -3.61
N SER A 29 -5.99 11.12 -4.16
CA SER A 29 -6.30 9.70 -4.26
C SER A 29 -5.59 8.92 -3.16
N ASN A 30 -6.34 8.12 -2.44
CA ASN A 30 -5.77 7.20 -1.48
C ASN A 30 -5.25 5.95 -2.20
N LEU A 31 -4.01 5.61 -1.92
CA LEU A 31 -3.45 4.33 -2.32
C LEU A 31 -3.75 3.31 -1.23
N GLY A 32 -4.45 2.25 -1.61
CA GLY A 32 -4.79 1.14 -0.74
C GLY A 32 -4.24 -0.19 -1.25
N MET A 33 -4.16 -1.15 -0.36
CA MET A 33 -3.82 -2.53 -0.66
C MET A 33 -4.91 -3.46 -0.13
N GLN A 34 -5.30 -4.43 -0.93
CA GLN A 34 -6.21 -5.51 -0.57
C GLN A 34 -5.57 -6.85 -0.92
N VAL A 35 -5.98 -7.91 -0.23
CA VAL A 35 -5.48 -9.26 -0.50
C VAL A 35 -6.52 -10.07 -1.28
N PHE A 36 -6.01 -11.04 -2.04
CA PHE A 36 -6.78 -12.13 -2.60
C PHE A 36 -6.57 -13.37 -1.75
N THR A 37 -7.65 -14.07 -1.48
CA THR A 37 -7.67 -15.43 -0.93
C THR A 37 -8.24 -16.39 -1.97
N ALA A 38 -8.30 -17.67 -1.68
CA ALA A 38 -9.00 -18.65 -2.54
C ALA A 38 -10.48 -18.29 -2.76
N GLY A 39 -11.09 -17.56 -1.83
CA GLY A 39 -12.47 -17.05 -1.93
C GLY A 39 -12.64 -15.77 -2.73
N GLY A 40 -11.55 -15.22 -3.29
CA GLY A 40 -11.54 -13.96 -4.03
C GLY A 40 -10.94 -12.79 -3.26
N ILE A 41 -11.18 -11.58 -3.80
CA ILE A 41 -10.66 -10.36 -3.19
C ILE A 41 -11.41 -10.02 -1.91
N GLN A 42 -10.66 -9.69 -0.87
CA GLN A 42 -11.21 -9.31 0.42
C GLN A 42 -11.53 -7.81 0.44
N THR A 43 -12.80 -7.47 0.57
CA THR A 43 -13.31 -6.09 0.54
C THR A 43 -14.25 -5.77 1.72
N GLY A 44 -14.36 -6.68 2.68
CA GLY A 44 -15.21 -6.50 3.86
C GLY A 44 -14.75 -5.32 4.71
N SER A 45 -15.70 -4.61 5.32
CA SER A 45 -15.44 -3.44 6.17
C SER A 45 -14.67 -3.75 7.47
N SER A 46 -14.41 -5.01 7.76
CA SER A 46 -13.66 -5.47 8.93
C SER A 46 -12.56 -6.45 8.56
N SER A 47 -12.15 -6.48 7.28
CA SER A 47 -11.13 -7.42 6.81
C SER A 47 -9.72 -6.99 7.17
N TYR A 48 -9.51 -5.71 7.52
CA TYR A 48 -8.19 -5.17 7.74
C TYR A 48 -8.12 -4.23 8.93
N GLN A 49 -6.96 -4.27 9.59
CA GLN A 49 -6.49 -3.21 10.47
C GLN A 49 -5.24 -2.58 9.90
N TYR A 50 -5.02 -1.31 10.17
CA TYR A 50 -3.76 -0.66 9.82
C TYR A 50 -3.45 0.51 10.75
N VAL A 51 -2.17 0.82 10.86
CA VAL A 51 -1.64 2.04 11.44
C VAL A 51 -0.45 2.50 10.61
N HIS A 52 -0.38 3.80 10.35
CA HIS A 52 0.77 4.40 9.71
C HIS A 52 1.06 5.80 10.24
N ARG A 53 2.31 6.20 10.11
CA ARG A 53 2.79 7.55 10.32
C ARG A 53 3.47 8.04 9.05
N SER A 54 3.25 9.29 8.70
CA SER A 54 3.95 9.97 7.64
C SER A 54 4.57 11.27 8.14
N ASP A 55 5.76 11.56 7.67
CA ASP A 55 6.48 12.79 7.92
C ASP A 55 6.71 13.50 6.57
N THR A 56 6.65 14.84 6.58
CA THR A 56 6.86 15.65 5.39
C THR A 56 8.09 16.53 5.55
N THR A 57 8.68 16.98 4.44
CA THR A 57 9.84 17.88 4.46
C THR A 57 9.56 19.24 5.10
N ASN A 58 8.30 19.64 5.20
CA ASN A 58 7.89 20.87 5.90
C ASN A 58 7.54 20.65 7.39
N GLY A 59 7.87 19.49 7.94
CA GLY A 59 7.73 19.18 9.35
C GLY A 59 6.32 18.79 9.80
N VAL A 60 5.36 18.63 8.90
CA VAL A 60 4.01 18.17 9.25
C VAL A 60 3.99 16.65 9.31
N ALA A 61 3.76 16.10 10.49
CA ALA A 61 3.51 14.68 10.68
C ALA A 61 1.99 14.39 10.63
N ALA A 62 1.62 13.27 10.05
CA ALA A 62 0.25 12.78 10.08
C ALA A 62 0.22 11.29 10.40
N THR A 63 -0.84 10.86 11.09
CA THR A 63 -1.08 9.46 11.41
C THR A 63 -2.40 9.03 10.81
N GLY A 64 -2.49 7.77 10.40
CA GLY A 64 -3.72 7.13 9.99
C GLY A 64 -3.84 5.77 10.65
N GLN A 65 -5.05 5.42 11.06
CA GLN A 65 -5.33 4.12 11.66
C GLN A 65 -6.77 3.69 11.40
N SER A 66 -6.99 2.40 11.41
CA SER A 66 -8.32 1.80 11.43
C SER A 66 -8.25 0.41 12.04
N THR A 67 -9.27 0.06 12.82
CA THR A 67 -9.49 -1.28 13.36
C THR A 67 -10.59 -2.05 12.61
N GLY A 68 -11.14 -1.46 11.55
CA GLY A 68 -12.19 -2.10 10.73
C GLY A 68 -12.19 -1.42 9.37
N ALA A 69 -11.32 -1.87 8.47
CA ALA A 69 -11.17 -1.30 7.14
C ALA A 69 -11.44 -2.32 6.04
N SER A 70 -11.79 -1.85 4.86
CA SER A 70 -11.92 -2.65 3.64
C SER A 70 -10.61 -2.74 2.84
N GLU A 71 -9.56 -2.08 3.32
CA GLU A 71 -8.23 -2.05 2.70
C GLU A 71 -7.19 -1.57 3.72
N ILE A 72 -5.93 -1.92 3.50
CA ILE A 72 -4.78 -1.33 4.21
C ILE A 72 -4.39 -0.06 3.45
N ARG A 73 -4.44 1.10 4.10
CA ARG A 73 -4.02 2.35 3.47
C ARG A 73 -2.50 2.50 3.48
N ILE A 74 -1.96 2.89 2.33
CA ILE A 74 -0.53 3.11 2.12
C ILE A 74 -0.18 4.60 2.18
N ASN A 75 -1.16 5.49 2.02
CA ASN A 75 -0.96 6.93 2.19
C ASN A 75 -1.98 7.54 3.17
N THR A 76 -1.69 8.71 3.69
CA THR A 76 -2.58 9.41 4.62
C THR A 76 -3.64 10.21 3.87
N PRO A 77 -4.92 10.20 4.31
CA PRO A 77 -6.00 10.94 3.65
C PRO A 77 -5.81 12.46 3.69
N THR A 78 -5.06 12.97 4.65
CA THR A 78 -4.83 14.42 4.82
C THR A 78 -3.73 14.96 3.93
N GLN A 79 -3.01 14.08 3.27
CA GLN A 79 -1.92 14.46 2.38
C GLN A 79 -2.35 14.07 0.98
N ASN A 80 -2.78 15.07 0.22
CA ASN A 80 -3.23 14.92 -1.16
C ASN A 80 -2.31 13.94 -1.89
N GLY A 81 -2.85 12.78 -2.21
CA GLY A 81 -2.10 11.63 -2.67
C GLY A 81 -1.35 11.86 -3.97
N THR A 82 -0.81 10.79 -4.46
CA THR A 82 -0.11 10.70 -5.74
C THR A 82 -0.96 11.24 -6.88
N ASN A 83 -0.88 12.54 -7.16
CA ASN A 83 -1.57 13.17 -8.27
C ASN A 83 -0.84 12.95 -9.61
N SER A 84 -1.58 13.12 -10.67
CA SER A 84 -1.35 12.75 -12.05
C SER A 84 -0.26 13.51 -12.84
N HIS A 85 0.76 14.04 -12.21
CA HIS A 85 1.87 14.67 -12.95
C HIS A 85 3.10 13.77 -13.04
N ASP A 86 3.80 13.83 -14.13
CA ASP A 86 4.98 13.02 -14.50
C ASP A 86 6.13 13.01 -13.47
N ASN A 87 6.09 13.89 -12.48
CA ASN A 87 7.12 14.03 -11.45
C ASN A 87 6.70 13.52 -10.06
N ARG A 88 5.56 12.86 -9.92
CA ARG A 88 5.00 12.45 -8.63
C ARG A 88 4.98 10.95 -8.44
N TYR A 89 6.14 10.36 -8.58
CA TYR A 89 6.30 8.94 -8.35
C TYR A 89 6.39 8.64 -6.86
N GLY A 90 5.67 7.60 -6.44
CA GLY A 90 5.92 6.96 -5.17
C GLY A 90 6.80 5.74 -5.37
N ALA A 91 7.64 5.48 -4.38
CA ALA A 91 8.48 4.29 -4.32
C ALA A 91 8.53 3.74 -2.90
N GLY A 92 8.73 2.44 -2.76
CA GLY A 92 8.79 1.84 -1.43
C GLY A 92 8.74 0.33 -1.44
N TYR A 93 8.46 -0.21 -0.26
CA TYR A 93 8.41 -1.65 -0.02
C TYR A 93 7.18 -2.01 0.78
N VAL A 94 6.61 -3.17 0.46
CA VAL A 94 5.60 -3.84 1.29
C VAL A 94 6.09 -5.24 1.59
N TRP A 95 6.45 -5.47 2.84
CA TRP A 95 6.82 -6.77 3.35
C TRP A 95 5.57 -7.54 3.79
N CYS A 96 5.45 -8.77 3.36
CA CYS A 96 4.30 -9.64 3.62
C CYS A 96 4.75 -10.87 4.40
N TYR A 97 4.11 -11.11 5.54
CA TYR A 97 4.44 -12.21 6.45
C TYR A 97 3.21 -13.06 6.71
N ASN A 98 3.42 -14.32 7.06
CA ASN A 98 2.36 -15.26 7.45
C ASN A 98 1.25 -15.37 6.40
N LEU A 99 1.61 -15.53 5.12
CA LEU A 99 0.63 -15.62 4.04
C LEU A 99 -0.06 -17.00 3.95
N ALA A 100 0.44 -17.98 4.72
CA ALA A 100 -0.13 -19.33 4.78
C ALA A 100 -1.49 -19.34 5.50
N PRO A 101 -2.35 -20.33 5.18
CA PRO A 101 -3.59 -20.54 5.92
C PRO A 101 -3.37 -20.74 7.42
N SER A 102 -4.39 -20.45 8.21
CA SER A 102 -4.44 -20.55 9.68
C SER A 102 -3.71 -19.46 10.46
N LYS A 103 -3.25 -18.42 9.80
CA LYS A 103 -2.58 -17.29 10.45
C LYS A 103 -3.06 -15.98 9.85
N PHE A 104 -3.12 -14.93 10.68
CA PHE A 104 -3.32 -13.57 10.19
C PHE A 104 -2.07 -13.11 9.43
N SER A 105 -2.29 -12.50 8.27
CA SER A 105 -1.21 -11.98 7.45
C SER A 105 -0.84 -10.57 7.89
N HIS A 106 0.46 -10.32 8.01
CA HIS A 106 1.01 -9.04 8.44
C HIS A 106 1.74 -8.36 7.28
N PHE A 107 1.66 -7.04 7.25
CA PHE A 107 2.27 -6.22 6.21
C PHE A 107 3.02 -5.06 6.85
N ASN A 108 4.32 -4.93 6.55
CA ASN A 108 5.11 -3.75 6.91
C ASN A 108 5.29 -2.89 5.68
N ILE A 109 5.04 -1.60 5.80
CA ILE A 109 5.00 -0.64 4.70
C ILE A 109 6.04 0.44 4.93
N GLN A 110 6.88 0.67 3.93
CA GLN A 110 7.72 1.85 3.82
C GLN A 110 7.49 2.44 2.43
N TYR A 111 7.00 3.66 2.39
CA TYR A 111 6.63 4.28 1.14
C TYR A 111 6.96 5.77 1.14
N SER A 112 7.50 6.27 0.05
CA SER A 112 7.81 7.69 -0.12
C SER A 112 7.23 8.21 -1.41
N TYR A 113 6.73 9.42 -1.40
CA TYR A 113 6.17 10.06 -2.58
C TYR A 113 6.30 11.58 -2.53
N ASN A 114 6.20 12.22 -3.67
CA ASN A 114 6.12 13.67 -3.76
C ASN A 114 4.66 14.12 -3.72
N LYS A 115 4.34 15.03 -2.80
CA LYS A 115 2.99 15.52 -2.57
C LYS A 115 2.59 16.66 -3.51
N ASP A 116 3.53 17.50 -3.91
CA ASP A 116 3.26 18.75 -4.62
C ASP A 116 3.64 18.73 -6.10
N GLN A 117 2.96 19.63 -6.86
CA GLN A 117 3.22 19.85 -8.28
C GLN A 117 4.51 20.64 -8.54
N SER A 118 5.04 21.31 -7.53
CA SER A 118 6.23 22.13 -7.68
C SER A 118 7.51 21.29 -7.64
N VAL A 119 8.50 21.71 -8.39
CA VAL A 119 9.83 21.09 -8.43
C VAL A 119 10.53 21.16 -7.05
N THR A 120 10.06 22.04 -6.17
CA THR A 120 10.49 22.19 -4.78
C THR A 120 9.68 21.36 -3.81
N GLY A 121 9.06 20.30 -4.29
CA GLY A 121 7.99 19.52 -3.71
C GLY A 121 8.18 19.06 -2.27
N ASN A 122 7.07 18.97 -1.58
CA ASN A 122 6.99 18.34 -0.28
C ASN A 122 7.08 16.82 -0.44
N TYR A 123 8.20 16.25 -0.03
CA TYR A 123 8.35 14.81 0.04
C TYR A 123 7.66 14.28 1.30
N VAL A 124 7.01 13.16 1.13
CA VAL A 124 6.37 12.42 2.21
C VAL A 124 7.09 11.09 2.36
N SER A 125 7.48 10.77 3.58
CA SER A 125 7.95 9.46 3.97
C SER A 125 6.92 8.84 4.90
N LEU A 126 6.49 7.63 4.60
CA LEU A 126 5.49 6.90 5.35
C LEU A 126 6.05 5.56 5.82
N THR A 127 5.83 5.26 7.09
CA THR A 127 6.02 3.93 7.65
C THR A 127 4.71 3.46 8.27
N GLY A 128 4.39 2.19 8.10
CA GLY A 128 3.14 1.66 8.61
C GLY A 128 3.12 0.15 8.69
N MET A 129 2.06 -0.34 9.31
CA MET A 129 1.76 -1.76 9.41
C MET A 129 0.30 -1.99 9.06
N GLY A 130 0.03 -3.16 8.49
CA GLY A 130 -1.30 -3.66 8.23
C GLY A 130 -1.46 -5.09 8.68
N LEU A 131 -2.70 -5.46 8.97
CA LEU A 131 -3.12 -6.80 9.32
C LEU A 131 -4.32 -7.18 8.45
N HIS A 132 -4.30 -8.38 7.90
CA HIS A 132 -5.49 -9.03 7.36
C HIS A 132 -6.05 -9.98 8.41
N GLU A 133 -7.28 -9.72 8.86
CA GLU A 133 -7.89 -10.38 10.02
C GLU A 133 -8.56 -11.72 9.70
N ASP A 134 -8.37 -12.24 8.52
CA ASP A 134 -8.85 -13.57 8.15
C ASP A 134 -7.67 -14.57 8.12
N ALA A 135 -7.88 -15.74 8.69
CA ALA A 135 -6.90 -16.83 8.69
C ALA A 135 -6.89 -17.64 7.38
N THR A 136 -7.54 -17.16 6.33
CA THR A 136 -7.44 -17.74 4.98
C THR A 136 -6.12 -17.37 4.35
N GLY A 137 -5.50 -18.32 3.65
CA GLY A 137 -4.23 -18.10 2.96
C GLY A 137 -4.35 -16.99 1.91
N VAL A 138 -3.38 -16.08 1.92
CA VAL A 138 -3.28 -15.02 0.92
C VAL A 138 -2.60 -15.55 -0.33
N VAL A 139 -3.27 -15.45 -1.48
CA VAL A 139 -2.78 -15.90 -2.78
C VAL A 139 -2.36 -14.75 -3.70
N GLY A 140 -2.59 -13.50 -3.30
CA GLY A 140 -2.19 -12.33 -4.06
C GLY A 140 -2.53 -11.03 -3.35
N VAL A 141 -2.04 -9.92 -3.91
CA VAL A 141 -2.40 -8.56 -3.46
C VAL A 141 -2.83 -7.71 -4.63
N ARG A 142 -3.68 -6.74 -4.35
CA ARG A 142 -4.07 -5.69 -5.26
C ARG A 142 -3.71 -4.33 -4.66
N PHE A 143 -2.92 -3.56 -5.40
CA PHE A 143 -2.80 -2.12 -5.15
C PHE A 143 -3.93 -1.41 -5.88
N LYS A 144 -4.60 -0.51 -5.22
CA LYS A 144 -5.75 0.21 -5.78
C LYS A 144 -5.74 1.68 -5.38
N ASN A 145 -6.48 2.45 -6.14
CA ASN A 145 -6.81 3.83 -5.85
C ASN A 145 -8.32 3.93 -5.58
N ASP A 146 -8.72 4.69 -4.58
CA ASP A 146 -10.13 4.85 -4.18
C ASP A 146 -10.95 5.74 -5.14
N GLN A 147 -10.29 6.54 -5.98
CA GLN A 147 -10.95 7.44 -6.94
C GLN A 147 -11.13 6.83 -8.35
N GLY A 148 -10.88 5.53 -8.50
CA GLY A 148 -10.98 4.86 -9.81
C GLY A 148 -9.94 5.29 -10.84
N ALA A 149 -8.92 6.01 -10.42
CA ALA A 149 -7.83 6.41 -11.31
C ALA A 149 -6.98 5.19 -11.74
N VAL A 150 -6.46 5.26 -12.93
CA VAL A 150 -5.53 4.23 -13.44
C VAL A 150 -4.23 4.32 -12.67
N LEU A 151 -3.86 3.21 -12.01
CA LEU A 151 -2.53 3.06 -11.42
C LEU A 151 -1.55 2.62 -12.50
N ARG A 152 -0.45 3.35 -12.64
CA ARG A 152 0.72 2.87 -13.37
C ARG A 152 1.83 2.60 -12.38
N ALA A 153 2.43 1.42 -12.46
CA ALA A 153 3.45 1.03 -11.52
C ALA A 153 4.43 0.04 -12.12
N ASN A 154 5.67 0.12 -11.66
CA ASN A 154 6.66 -0.94 -11.78
C ASN A 154 6.77 -1.61 -10.40
N ILE A 155 6.17 -2.79 -10.26
CA ILE A 155 6.14 -3.54 -9.01
C ILE A 155 6.81 -4.88 -9.24
N TYR A 156 7.77 -5.20 -8.37
CA TYR A 156 8.50 -6.46 -8.39
C TYR A 156 8.20 -7.24 -7.12
N LEU A 157 8.01 -8.54 -7.25
CA LEU A 157 7.80 -9.44 -6.12
C LEU A 157 9.03 -10.32 -5.92
N TYR A 158 9.52 -10.37 -4.70
CA TYR A 158 10.60 -11.25 -4.27
C TYR A 158 10.14 -12.11 -3.10
N GLY A 159 10.56 -13.36 -3.08
CA GLY A 159 10.46 -14.26 -1.93
C GLY A 159 11.80 -14.27 -1.18
N LEU A 160 11.73 -14.33 0.14
CA LEU A 160 12.89 -14.51 1.01
C LEU A 160 12.88 -15.94 1.56
N GLU A 161 13.86 -16.71 1.19
CA GLU A 161 14.10 -18.03 1.77
C GLU A 161 14.60 -17.90 3.22
N ILE A 162 14.26 -18.88 4.06
CA ILE A 162 14.76 -19.01 5.43
C ILE A 162 16.05 -19.83 5.42
#